data_822066d1cce3cb5ca2962a4cc9f6be35
#
_entry.id   822066d1cce3cb5ca2962a4cc9f6be35
#
_cell.length_a   1.000
_cell.length_b   1.000
_cell.length_c   1.000
_cell.angle_alpha   90.00
_cell.angle_beta   90.00
_cell.angle_gamma   90.00
#
_symmetry.space_group_name_H-M   'P 1'
#
loop_
_entity.id
_entity.type
_entity.pdbx_description
1 polymer ?
#
loop_
_entity_poly.entity_id
_entity_poly.type
_entity_poly.pdbx_seq_one_letter_code
_entity_poly.pdbx_strand_id
1 'polypeptide(L)'
;EQEGVLFGKHSNIISFFGSHLKVRRADGALMTASVSPYPIELDKFVKKRQWEEAARLCRFVKSEPLWAALAGGAIGSLHLDTAEIALAAMKEVDKLHYILYIKDIPLEEGQNAEIALYQRRPDEAERILLQANPPLIYRAIKMNIRLFRWKRALQIAERHKKHIDTVLYYRQKFLTSHNRSEEEPRFKELFAEVEINEDAIAEKKAKEHEEEERIADSRGSSRKEGKF
;
A
#
# COMPACT_ATOMS: atom_id res chain seq x y z
N GLU A 1 -15.85 22.21 -0.55
CA GLU A 1 -16.93 22.01 -1.57
C GLU A 1 -18.09 23.00 -1.46
N GLN A 2 -18.38 23.57 -0.31
CA GLN A 2 -19.44 24.59 -0.17
C GLN A 2 -19.08 25.96 -0.77
N GLU A 3 -17.82 26.30 -0.87
CA GLU A 3 -17.37 27.62 -1.34
C GLU A 3 -17.35 27.77 -2.88
N GLY A 4 -17.26 26.67 -3.62
CA GLY A 4 -17.28 26.70 -5.08
C GLY A 4 -18.58 27.27 -5.66
N VAL A 5 -19.70 27.12 -4.96
CA VAL A 5 -21.00 27.68 -5.36
C VAL A 5 -21.05 29.18 -5.21
N LEU A 6 -20.33 29.74 -4.22
CA LEU A 6 -20.28 31.18 -3.94
C LEU A 6 -19.52 31.97 -5.02
N PHE A 7 -18.49 31.37 -5.61
CA PHE A 7 -17.64 32.06 -6.59
C PHE A 7 -18.20 32.05 -8.02
N GLY A 8 -19.07 31.07 -8.35
CA GLY A 8 -19.66 30.96 -9.69
C GLY A 8 -18.66 30.47 -10.74
N LYS A 9 -19.13 30.38 -12.00
CA LYS A 9 -18.29 29.98 -13.14
C LYS A 9 -17.43 31.16 -13.60
N HIS A 10 -16.19 30.84 -14.06
CA HIS A 10 -15.24 31.82 -14.62
C HIS A 10 -14.80 32.95 -13.64
N SER A 11 -14.68 32.61 -12.37
CA SER A 11 -14.13 33.53 -11.37
C SER A 11 -12.60 33.58 -11.45
N ASN A 12 -11.99 34.74 -11.21
CA ASN A 12 -10.54 34.92 -11.21
C ASN A 12 -10.02 35.28 -9.84
N ILE A 13 -8.94 34.65 -9.40
CA ILE A 13 -8.22 35.01 -8.17
C ILE A 13 -7.42 36.25 -8.43
N ILE A 14 -7.67 37.31 -7.64
CA ILE A 14 -6.96 38.58 -7.73
C ILE A 14 -5.77 38.63 -6.78
N SER A 15 -5.98 38.18 -5.55
CA SER A 15 -4.94 38.15 -4.54
C SER A 15 -5.18 37.05 -3.52
N PHE A 16 -4.09 36.49 -3.01
CA PHE A 16 -4.09 35.54 -1.90
C PHE A 16 -3.04 36.00 -0.89
N PHE A 17 -3.48 36.41 0.28
CA PHE A 17 -2.58 36.87 1.34
C PHE A 17 -2.96 36.28 2.69
N GLY A 18 -2.02 35.55 3.29
CA GLY A 18 -2.27 34.82 4.51
C GLY A 18 -3.36 33.77 4.30
N SER A 19 -4.45 33.85 5.03
CA SER A 19 -5.65 33.02 4.90
C SER A 19 -6.79 33.67 4.11
N HIS A 20 -6.56 34.83 3.50
CA HIS A 20 -7.60 35.58 2.81
C HIS A 20 -7.40 35.55 1.30
N LEU A 21 -8.44 35.05 0.61
CA LEU A 21 -8.53 34.97 -0.84
C LEU A 21 -9.48 36.04 -1.36
N LYS A 22 -9.03 36.91 -2.29
CA LYS A 22 -9.89 37.83 -3.03
C LYS A 22 -10.15 37.29 -4.43
N VAL A 23 -11.41 37.13 -4.75
CA VAL A 23 -11.87 36.58 -6.03
C VAL A 23 -12.77 37.61 -6.72
N ARG A 24 -12.55 37.82 -8.01
CA ARG A 24 -13.46 38.55 -8.89
C ARG A 24 -14.36 37.58 -9.62
N ARG A 25 -15.65 37.70 -9.47
CA ARG A 25 -16.64 36.93 -10.20
C ARG A 25 -16.78 37.43 -11.63
N ALA A 26 -17.43 36.66 -12.49
CA ALA A 26 -17.71 37.04 -13.87
C ALA A 26 -18.56 38.30 -14.01
N ASP A 27 -19.41 38.59 -13.00
CA ASP A 27 -20.23 39.82 -12.92
C ASP A 27 -19.43 41.05 -12.41
N GLY A 28 -18.12 40.90 -12.19
CA GLY A 28 -17.26 41.99 -11.70
C GLY A 28 -17.23 42.15 -10.18
N ALA A 29 -18.11 41.48 -9.43
CA ALA A 29 -18.17 41.55 -7.98
C ALA A 29 -16.90 40.99 -7.33
N LEU A 30 -16.40 41.71 -6.31
CA LEU A 30 -15.27 41.24 -5.49
C LEU A 30 -15.79 40.52 -4.26
N MET A 31 -15.33 39.31 -4.08
CA MET A 31 -15.62 38.50 -2.91
C MET A 31 -14.34 38.20 -2.14
N THR A 32 -14.43 38.17 -0.83
CA THR A 32 -13.35 37.72 0.05
C THR A 32 -13.77 36.44 0.74
N ALA A 33 -12.95 35.41 0.64
CA ALA A 33 -13.11 34.15 1.37
C ALA A 33 -11.92 33.91 2.29
N SER A 34 -12.17 33.25 3.41
CA SER A 34 -11.13 32.82 4.32
C SER A 34 -10.79 31.35 4.04
N VAL A 35 -9.53 31.07 3.84
CA VAL A 35 -9.02 29.71 3.66
C VAL A 35 -8.47 29.19 4.98
N SER A 36 -8.84 27.98 5.35
CA SER A 36 -8.34 27.33 6.56
C SER A 36 -6.80 27.23 6.54
N PRO A 37 -6.09 27.68 7.58
CA PRO A 37 -4.63 27.55 7.67
C PRO A 37 -4.18 26.12 8.01
N TYR A 38 -5.08 25.29 8.52
CA TYR A 38 -4.74 23.96 9.06
C TYR A 38 -4.14 22.98 8.05
N PRO A 39 -4.56 22.92 6.78
CA PRO A 39 -3.92 22.04 5.79
C PRO A 39 -2.45 22.36 5.57
N ILE A 40 -2.08 23.66 5.58
CA ILE A 40 -0.68 24.10 5.42
C ILE A 40 0.15 23.71 6.65
N GLU A 41 -0.41 23.90 7.84
CA GLU A 41 0.27 23.51 9.08
C GLU A 41 0.42 21.99 9.17
N LEU A 42 -0.60 21.22 8.77
CA LEU A 42 -0.52 19.76 8.69
C LEU A 42 0.60 19.32 7.73
N ASP A 43 0.68 19.90 6.53
CA ASP A 43 1.74 19.59 5.56
C ASP A 43 3.14 19.88 6.13
N LYS A 44 3.31 20.97 6.88
CA LYS A 44 4.58 21.26 7.56
C LYS A 44 4.97 20.20 8.58
N PHE A 45 4.02 19.73 9.40
CA PHE A 45 4.28 18.65 10.36
C PHE A 45 4.62 17.34 9.65
N VAL A 46 3.88 16.96 8.60
CA VAL A 46 4.13 15.77 7.81
C VAL A 46 5.53 15.80 7.17
N LYS A 47 5.91 16.92 6.54
CA LYS A 47 7.25 17.09 5.95
C LYS A 47 8.39 17.01 6.97
N LYS A 48 8.15 17.49 8.19
CA LYS A 48 9.09 17.42 9.30
C LYS A 48 9.03 16.07 10.05
N ARG A 49 8.16 15.15 9.63
CA ARG A 49 7.89 13.87 10.32
C ARG A 49 7.46 14.02 11.79
N GLN A 50 6.79 15.12 12.12
CA GLN A 50 6.25 15.39 13.44
C GLN A 50 4.84 14.80 13.57
N TRP A 51 4.75 13.48 13.63
CA TRP A 51 3.51 12.73 13.54
C TRP A 51 2.55 12.98 14.68
N GLU A 52 3.09 13.14 15.90
CA GLU A 52 2.27 13.43 17.08
C GLU A 52 1.59 14.78 16.98
N GLU A 53 2.33 15.82 16.56
CA GLU A 53 1.78 17.17 16.39
C GLU A 53 0.75 17.21 15.27
N ALA A 54 1.00 16.50 14.18
CA ALA A 54 0.04 16.33 13.10
C ALA A 54 -1.27 15.68 13.58
N ALA A 55 -1.17 14.60 14.37
CA ALA A 55 -2.35 13.94 14.94
C ALA A 55 -3.08 14.83 15.97
N ARG A 56 -2.35 15.60 16.79
CA ARG A 56 -2.94 16.59 17.72
C ARG A 56 -3.72 17.66 16.98
N LEU A 57 -3.17 18.18 15.88
CA LEU A 57 -3.85 19.15 15.03
C LEU A 57 -5.15 18.58 14.47
N CYS A 58 -5.13 17.37 13.93
CA CYS A 58 -6.32 16.71 13.41
C CYS A 58 -7.39 16.46 14.47
N ARG A 59 -7.00 16.08 15.69
CA ARG A 59 -7.93 15.92 16.83
C ARG A 59 -8.56 17.24 17.27
N PHE A 60 -7.81 18.33 17.20
CA PHE A 60 -8.30 19.67 17.55
C PHE A 60 -9.32 20.18 16.53
N VAL A 61 -8.99 20.09 15.25
CA VAL A 61 -9.84 20.62 14.16
C VAL A 61 -11.05 19.71 13.87
N LYS A 62 -10.93 18.41 14.13
CA LYS A 62 -11.96 17.37 13.91
C LYS A 62 -12.50 17.34 12.46
N SER A 63 -11.63 17.57 11.49
CA SER A 63 -11.97 17.62 10.07
C SER A 63 -11.55 16.32 9.39
N GLU A 64 -12.50 15.62 8.78
CA GLU A 64 -12.24 14.36 8.06
C GLU A 64 -11.21 14.53 6.92
N PRO A 65 -11.26 15.60 6.07
CA PRO A 65 -10.23 15.82 5.05
C PRO A 65 -8.80 15.96 5.61
N LEU A 66 -8.63 16.52 6.82
CA LEU A 66 -7.31 16.61 7.45
C LEU A 66 -6.81 15.24 7.90
N TRP A 67 -7.69 14.40 8.44
CA TRP A 67 -7.34 13.01 8.76
C TRP A 67 -6.98 12.21 7.51
N ALA A 68 -7.70 12.42 6.40
CA ALA A 68 -7.39 11.78 5.13
C ALA A 68 -6.02 12.20 4.59
N ALA A 69 -5.69 13.50 4.69
CA ALA A 69 -4.38 14.02 4.31
C ALA A 69 -3.25 13.46 5.20
N LEU A 70 -3.50 13.37 6.51
CA LEU A 70 -2.56 12.77 7.45
C LEU A 70 -2.33 11.28 7.15
N ALA A 71 -3.40 10.52 6.91
CA ALA A 71 -3.30 9.10 6.54
C ALA A 71 -2.47 8.90 5.26
N GLY A 72 -2.74 9.70 4.21
CA GLY A 72 -1.99 9.67 2.97
C GLY A 72 -0.50 9.99 3.15
N GLY A 73 -0.18 11.04 3.92
CA GLY A 73 1.19 11.41 4.26
C GLY A 73 1.93 10.35 5.09
N ALA A 74 1.24 9.75 6.05
CA ALA A 74 1.79 8.71 6.92
C ALA A 74 2.08 7.42 6.12
N ILE A 75 1.14 6.98 5.26
CA ILE A 75 1.34 5.82 4.38
C ILE A 75 2.50 6.08 3.40
N GLY A 76 2.54 7.27 2.80
CA GLY A 76 3.63 7.65 1.88
C GLY A 76 5.02 7.70 2.55
N SER A 77 5.06 7.95 3.84
CA SER A 77 6.29 8.01 4.65
C SER A 77 6.57 6.70 5.42
N LEU A 78 5.80 5.65 5.19
CA LEU A 78 5.91 4.33 5.85
C LEU A 78 5.70 4.40 7.39
N HIS A 79 5.00 5.41 7.89
CA HIS A 79 4.69 5.55 9.31
C HIS A 79 3.32 4.94 9.62
N LEU A 80 3.29 3.61 9.76
CA LEU A 80 2.04 2.83 9.83
C LEU A 80 1.21 3.13 11.07
N ASP A 81 1.84 3.45 12.21
CA ASP A 81 1.12 3.78 13.46
C ASP A 81 0.26 5.04 13.32
N THR A 82 0.79 6.07 12.66
CA THR A 82 -0.01 7.28 12.40
C THR A 82 -1.08 7.02 11.33
N ALA A 83 -0.79 6.21 10.32
CA ALA A 83 -1.76 5.80 9.33
C ALA A 83 -2.95 5.05 9.96
N GLU A 84 -2.68 4.14 10.88
CA GLU A 84 -3.68 3.41 11.66
C GLU A 84 -4.57 4.38 12.45
N ILE A 85 -3.98 5.30 13.22
CA ILE A 85 -4.72 6.30 14.01
C ILE A 85 -5.62 7.15 13.10
N ALA A 86 -5.10 7.60 11.96
CA ALA A 86 -5.83 8.46 11.05
C ALA A 86 -7.00 7.73 10.36
N LEU A 87 -6.78 6.49 9.91
CA LEU A 87 -7.82 5.66 9.30
C LEU A 87 -8.91 5.26 10.30
N ALA A 88 -8.52 4.95 11.54
CA ALA A 88 -9.47 4.67 12.62
C ALA A 88 -10.34 5.90 12.94
N ALA A 89 -9.77 7.10 12.97
CA ALA A 89 -10.50 8.34 13.16
C ALA A 89 -11.55 8.62 12.08
N MET A 90 -11.27 8.21 10.83
CA MET A 90 -12.19 8.31 9.69
C MET A 90 -13.19 7.15 9.59
N LYS A 91 -13.04 6.11 10.43
CA LYS A 91 -13.83 4.87 10.37
C LYS A 91 -13.70 4.11 9.04
N GLU A 92 -12.57 4.24 8.37
CA GLU A 92 -12.23 3.55 7.13
C GLU A 92 -11.76 2.11 7.42
N VAL A 93 -12.72 1.24 7.76
CA VAL A 93 -12.47 -0.11 8.31
C VAL A 93 -11.64 -0.98 7.37
N ASP A 94 -11.95 -1.01 6.08
CA ASP A 94 -11.25 -1.86 5.10
C ASP A 94 -9.77 -1.45 4.95
N LYS A 95 -9.52 -0.14 4.88
CA LYS A 95 -8.17 0.41 4.80
C LYS A 95 -7.40 0.19 6.10
N LEU A 96 -8.08 0.33 7.24
CA LEU A 96 -7.49 0.06 8.55
C LEU A 96 -7.05 -1.41 8.67
N HIS A 97 -7.93 -2.35 8.31
CA HIS A 97 -7.58 -3.78 8.30
C HIS A 97 -6.38 -4.08 7.39
N TYR A 98 -6.31 -3.41 6.24
CA TYR A 98 -5.17 -3.58 5.35
C TYR A 98 -3.86 -3.06 5.96
N ILE A 99 -3.88 -1.91 6.65
CA ILE A 99 -2.70 -1.38 7.36
C ILE A 99 -2.29 -2.31 8.50
N LEU A 100 -3.25 -2.84 9.27
CA LEU A 100 -2.95 -3.82 10.32
C LEU A 100 -2.30 -5.09 9.73
N TYR A 101 -2.85 -5.61 8.63
CA TYR A 101 -2.24 -6.72 7.90
C TYR A 101 -0.79 -6.41 7.46
N ILE A 102 -0.51 -5.18 7.00
CA ILE A 102 0.86 -4.80 6.62
C ILE A 102 1.77 -4.77 7.85
N LYS A 103 1.29 -4.28 8.99
CA LYS A 103 2.07 -4.25 10.24
C LYS A 103 2.44 -5.64 10.75
N ASP A 104 1.60 -6.65 10.51
CA ASP A 104 1.86 -8.04 10.88
C ASP A 104 2.91 -8.73 9.98
N ILE A 105 3.34 -8.10 8.90
CA ILE A 105 4.40 -8.63 8.04
C ILE A 105 5.75 -8.47 8.75
N PRO A 106 6.51 -9.56 8.97
CA PRO A 106 7.72 -9.52 9.78
C PRO A 106 8.85 -8.66 9.19
N LEU A 107 8.94 -8.63 7.84
CA LEU A 107 10.05 -7.98 7.12
C LEU A 107 9.64 -6.62 6.55
N GLU A 108 10.48 -5.60 6.74
CA GLU A 108 10.27 -4.25 6.21
C GLU A 108 10.09 -4.24 4.67
N GLU A 109 10.82 -5.08 3.95
CA GLU A 109 10.70 -5.19 2.50
C GLU A 109 9.32 -5.72 2.07
N GLY A 110 8.76 -6.65 2.86
CA GLY A 110 7.38 -7.14 2.66
C GLY A 110 6.35 -6.05 2.91
N GLN A 111 6.51 -5.26 3.99
CA GLN A 111 5.66 -4.11 4.29
C GLN A 111 5.72 -3.06 3.17
N ASN A 112 6.94 -2.71 2.73
CA ASN A 112 7.16 -1.72 1.67
C ASN A 112 6.53 -2.16 0.33
N ALA A 113 6.61 -3.45 0.02
CA ALA A 113 5.99 -4.00 -1.18
C ALA A 113 4.45 -3.92 -1.13
N GLU A 114 3.83 -4.26 0.01
CA GLU A 114 2.37 -4.15 0.16
C GLU A 114 1.91 -2.67 0.12
N ILE A 115 2.71 -1.73 0.63
CA ILE A 115 2.43 -0.30 0.49
C ILE A 115 2.54 0.16 -0.97
N ALA A 116 3.55 -0.32 -1.71
CA ALA A 116 3.65 -0.05 -3.14
C ALA A 116 2.43 -0.60 -3.91
N LEU A 117 1.91 -1.76 -3.52
CA LEU A 117 0.64 -2.30 -4.04
C LEU A 117 -0.56 -1.42 -3.71
N TYR A 118 -0.67 -0.96 -2.47
CA TYR A 118 -1.71 -0.02 -2.04
C TYR A 118 -1.68 1.26 -2.89
N GLN A 119 -0.49 1.72 -3.26
CA GLN A 119 -0.27 2.88 -4.14
C GLN A 119 -0.42 2.55 -5.64
N ARG A 120 -0.88 1.33 -5.99
CA ARG A 120 -1.07 0.86 -7.36
C ARG A 120 0.22 0.79 -8.19
N ARG A 121 1.35 0.47 -7.55
CA ARG A 121 2.67 0.32 -8.18
C ARG A 121 3.18 -1.13 -8.08
N PRO A 122 2.53 -2.09 -8.78
CA PRO A 122 2.85 -3.51 -8.62
C PRO A 122 4.24 -3.89 -9.12
N ASP A 123 4.77 -3.20 -10.12
CA ASP A 123 6.11 -3.49 -10.65
C ASP A 123 7.21 -3.05 -9.68
N GLU A 124 6.96 -1.96 -8.93
CA GLU A 124 7.83 -1.54 -7.84
C GLU A 124 7.77 -2.51 -6.67
N ALA A 125 6.58 -2.98 -6.31
CA ALA A 125 6.40 -3.99 -5.27
C ALA A 125 7.17 -5.27 -5.60
N GLU A 126 7.07 -5.77 -6.83
CA GLU A 126 7.83 -6.93 -7.30
C GLU A 126 9.33 -6.71 -7.18
N ARG A 127 9.81 -5.54 -7.62
CA ARG A 127 11.23 -5.19 -7.53
C ARG A 127 11.72 -5.19 -6.09
N ILE A 128 10.97 -4.61 -5.15
CA ILE A 128 11.32 -4.60 -3.73
C ILE A 128 11.46 -6.03 -3.21
N LEU A 129 10.50 -6.92 -3.50
CA LEU A 129 10.52 -8.31 -3.04
C LEU A 129 11.68 -9.11 -3.62
N LEU A 130 11.98 -8.94 -4.91
CA LEU A 130 13.06 -9.70 -5.56
C LEU A 130 14.45 -9.16 -5.25
N GLN A 131 14.59 -7.88 -4.87
CA GLN A 131 15.84 -7.25 -4.47
C GLN A 131 16.12 -7.34 -2.96
N ALA A 132 15.17 -7.83 -2.17
CA ALA A 132 15.36 -8.09 -0.75
C ALA A 132 16.53 -9.06 -0.50
N ASN A 133 17.12 -8.99 0.66
CA ASN A 133 18.20 -9.91 1.05
C ASN A 133 17.85 -10.64 2.36
N PRO A 134 17.44 -11.92 2.32
CA PRO A 134 17.28 -12.75 1.11
C PRO A 134 16.05 -12.37 0.28
N PRO A 135 16.01 -12.74 -1.02
CA PRO A 135 14.88 -12.44 -1.90
C PRO A 135 13.60 -13.13 -1.44
N LEU A 136 12.50 -12.36 -1.36
CA LEU A 136 11.18 -12.83 -0.95
C LEU A 136 10.38 -13.42 -2.13
N ILE A 137 10.90 -14.51 -2.69
CA ILE A 137 10.40 -15.12 -3.94
C ILE A 137 8.95 -15.53 -3.82
N TYR A 138 8.59 -16.21 -2.72
CA TYR A 138 7.23 -16.66 -2.49
C TYR A 138 6.24 -15.50 -2.46
N ARG A 139 6.57 -14.39 -1.77
CA ARG A 139 5.74 -13.19 -1.75
C ARG A 139 5.56 -12.57 -3.14
N ALA A 140 6.63 -12.51 -3.94
CA ALA A 140 6.57 -11.99 -5.31
C ALA A 140 5.67 -12.86 -6.21
N ILE A 141 5.74 -14.17 -6.09
CA ILE A 141 4.86 -15.11 -6.81
C ILE A 141 3.41 -14.93 -6.36
N LYS A 142 3.15 -14.96 -5.03
CA LYS A 142 1.81 -14.81 -4.46
C LYS A 142 1.17 -13.47 -4.85
N MET A 143 1.93 -12.40 -4.85
CA MET A 143 1.50 -11.08 -5.32
C MET A 143 1.03 -11.13 -6.78
N ASN A 144 1.84 -11.71 -7.68
CA ASN A 144 1.49 -11.81 -9.10
C ASN A 144 0.27 -12.72 -9.33
N ILE A 145 0.11 -13.79 -8.52
CA ILE A 145 -1.10 -14.64 -8.52
C ILE A 145 -2.34 -13.82 -8.12
N ARG A 146 -2.27 -13.04 -7.04
CA ARG A 146 -3.38 -12.16 -6.59
C ARG A 146 -3.77 -11.11 -7.62
N LEU A 147 -2.81 -10.65 -8.43
CA LEU A 147 -3.01 -9.69 -9.52
C LEU A 147 -3.39 -10.35 -10.85
N PHE A 148 -3.61 -11.66 -10.87
CA PHE A 148 -3.87 -12.45 -12.09
C PHE A 148 -2.78 -12.34 -13.16
N ARG A 149 -1.56 -11.97 -12.80
CA ARG A 149 -0.40 -11.89 -13.67
C ARG A 149 0.27 -13.28 -13.78
N TRP A 150 -0.48 -14.26 -14.27
CA TRP A 150 -0.10 -15.68 -14.28
C TRP A 150 1.24 -15.96 -14.96
N LYS A 151 1.43 -15.40 -16.15
CA LYS A 151 2.68 -15.55 -16.91
C LYS A 151 3.87 -15.03 -16.12
N ARG A 152 3.70 -13.89 -15.43
CA ARG A 152 4.76 -13.31 -14.63
C ARG A 152 5.06 -14.13 -13.38
N ALA A 153 4.03 -14.62 -12.71
CA ALA A 153 4.19 -15.52 -11.57
C ALA A 153 4.98 -16.78 -11.96
N LEU A 154 4.64 -17.39 -13.11
CA LEU A 154 5.34 -18.56 -13.62
C LEU A 154 6.80 -18.24 -13.98
N GLN A 155 7.08 -17.14 -14.67
CA GLN A 155 8.45 -16.73 -14.99
C GLN A 155 9.35 -16.59 -13.76
N ILE A 156 8.82 -16.01 -12.68
CA ILE A 156 9.56 -15.89 -11.42
C ILE A 156 9.80 -17.27 -10.82
N ALA A 157 8.78 -18.13 -10.78
CA ALA A 157 8.87 -19.48 -10.24
C ALA A 157 9.89 -20.35 -11.01
N GLU A 158 9.88 -20.30 -12.35
CA GLU A 158 10.84 -21.02 -13.20
C GLU A 158 12.26 -20.48 -13.03
N ARG A 159 12.44 -19.17 -13.00
CA ARG A 159 13.77 -18.52 -12.82
C ARG A 159 14.44 -18.95 -11.52
N HIS A 160 13.66 -19.04 -10.45
CA HIS A 160 14.17 -19.41 -9.14
C HIS A 160 14.02 -20.90 -8.81
N LYS A 161 13.38 -21.67 -9.70
CA LYS A 161 13.09 -23.10 -9.54
C LYS A 161 12.35 -23.41 -8.22
N LYS A 162 11.49 -22.50 -7.80
CA LYS A 162 10.70 -22.59 -6.56
C LYS A 162 9.23 -22.30 -6.85
N HIS A 163 8.32 -23.01 -6.16
CA HIS A 163 6.88 -22.74 -6.16
C HIS A 163 6.15 -22.82 -7.52
N ILE A 164 6.68 -23.59 -8.49
CA ILE A 164 6.00 -23.83 -9.77
C ILE A 164 4.66 -24.54 -9.51
N ASP A 165 4.64 -25.56 -8.66
CA ASP A 165 3.47 -26.28 -8.21
C ASP A 165 2.41 -25.34 -7.60
N THR A 166 2.85 -24.38 -6.81
CA THR A 166 1.98 -23.35 -6.21
C THR A 166 1.29 -22.48 -7.28
N VAL A 167 2.04 -22.04 -8.30
CA VAL A 167 1.46 -21.24 -9.40
C VAL A 167 0.43 -22.07 -10.18
N LEU A 168 0.76 -23.32 -10.49
CA LEU A 168 -0.13 -24.24 -11.20
C LEU A 168 -1.40 -24.52 -10.40
N TYR A 169 -1.28 -24.81 -9.10
CA TYR A 169 -2.43 -25.03 -8.21
C TYR A 169 -3.42 -23.86 -8.22
N TYR A 170 -2.94 -22.64 -7.99
CA TYR A 170 -3.81 -21.46 -7.99
C TYR A 170 -4.38 -21.16 -9.39
N ARG A 171 -3.63 -21.43 -10.44
CA ARG A 171 -4.10 -21.29 -11.83
C ARG A 171 -5.22 -22.29 -12.12
N GLN A 172 -5.06 -23.55 -11.75
CA GLN A 172 -6.09 -24.58 -11.90
C GLN A 172 -7.36 -24.22 -11.13
N LYS A 173 -7.20 -23.79 -9.86
CA LYS A 173 -8.33 -23.36 -9.02
C LYS A 173 -9.09 -22.19 -9.64
N PHE A 174 -8.37 -21.21 -10.20
CA PHE A 174 -8.97 -20.08 -10.91
C PHE A 174 -9.75 -20.54 -12.14
N LEU A 175 -9.17 -21.37 -12.98
CA LEU A 175 -9.84 -21.87 -14.20
C LEU A 175 -11.10 -22.68 -13.86
N THR A 176 -11.00 -23.57 -12.88
CA THR A 176 -12.15 -24.37 -12.42
C THR A 176 -13.27 -23.51 -11.89
N SER A 177 -12.97 -22.48 -11.08
CA SER A 177 -13.99 -21.57 -10.53
C SER A 177 -14.69 -20.72 -11.60
N HIS A 178 -14.06 -20.53 -12.77
CA HIS A 178 -14.62 -19.77 -13.89
C HIS A 178 -15.11 -20.65 -15.05
N ASN A 179 -15.14 -21.99 -14.88
CA ASN A 179 -15.49 -22.97 -15.91
C ASN A 179 -14.70 -22.76 -17.23
N ARG A 180 -13.39 -22.50 -17.11
CA ARG A 180 -12.49 -22.28 -18.25
C ARG A 180 -11.48 -23.41 -18.34
N SER A 181 -11.10 -23.77 -19.58
CA SER A 181 -9.97 -24.64 -19.84
C SER A 181 -8.68 -23.86 -19.97
N GLU A 182 -7.53 -24.52 -19.71
CA GLU A 182 -6.23 -23.89 -19.94
C GLU A 182 -5.95 -23.79 -21.46
N GLU A 183 -5.59 -22.60 -21.89
CA GLU A 183 -5.29 -22.30 -23.31
C GLU A 183 -3.80 -22.09 -23.54
N GLU A 184 -3.05 -21.67 -22.52
CA GLU A 184 -1.63 -21.34 -22.63
C GLU A 184 -0.77 -22.61 -22.74
N PRO A 185 0.01 -22.79 -23.83
CA PRO A 185 0.79 -24.00 -24.06
C PRO A 185 1.74 -24.35 -22.92
N ARG A 186 2.45 -23.34 -22.39
CA ARG A 186 3.42 -23.55 -21.31
C ARG A 186 2.80 -24.09 -20.02
N PHE A 187 1.60 -23.60 -19.68
CA PHE A 187 0.87 -24.15 -18.52
C PHE A 187 0.42 -25.59 -18.76
N LYS A 188 -0.02 -25.93 -19.99
CA LYS A 188 -0.43 -27.29 -20.34
C LYS A 188 0.74 -28.28 -20.21
N GLU A 189 1.94 -27.91 -20.69
CA GLU A 189 3.14 -28.72 -20.55
C GLU A 189 3.45 -28.98 -19.07
N LEU A 190 3.50 -27.94 -18.26
CA LEU A 190 3.82 -28.04 -16.84
C LEU A 190 2.76 -28.80 -16.03
N PHE A 191 1.49 -28.71 -16.39
CA PHE A 191 0.43 -29.52 -15.76
C PHE A 191 0.61 -31.04 -16.02
N ALA A 192 1.28 -31.42 -17.12
CA ALA A 192 1.60 -32.83 -17.41
C ALA A 192 2.88 -33.31 -16.69
N GLU A 193 3.80 -32.40 -16.36
CA GLU A 193 5.11 -32.71 -15.79
C GLU A 193 5.14 -32.61 -14.26
N VAL A 194 4.36 -31.72 -13.67
CA VAL A 194 4.42 -31.35 -12.24
C VAL A 194 3.22 -31.91 -11.50
N GLU A 195 3.47 -32.76 -10.51
CA GLU A 195 2.44 -33.22 -9.59
C GLU A 195 2.03 -32.12 -8.62
N ILE A 196 0.73 -31.85 -8.54
CA ILE A 196 0.16 -30.83 -7.67
C ILE A 196 -0.38 -31.49 -6.41
N ASN A 197 0.25 -31.20 -5.28
CA ASN A 197 -0.18 -31.67 -3.97
C ASN A 197 -0.50 -30.46 -3.06
N GLU A 198 -1.76 -30.34 -2.65
CA GLU A 198 -2.25 -29.24 -1.84
C GLU A 198 -1.60 -29.19 -0.46
N ASP A 199 -1.42 -30.33 0.19
CA ASP A 199 -0.80 -30.41 1.52
C ASP A 199 0.67 -29.98 1.46
N ALA A 200 1.41 -30.43 0.44
CA ALA A 200 2.80 -30.01 0.24
C ALA A 200 2.92 -28.51 -0.03
N ILE A 201 1.96 -27.90 -0.72
CA ILE A 201 1.92 -26.45 -0.96
C ILE A 201 1.63 -25.69 0.35
N ALA A 202 0.73 -26.22 1.20
CA ALA A 202 0.43 -25.65 2.50
C ALA A 202 1.65 -25.71 3.43
N GLU A 203 2.39 -26.82 3.46
CA GLU A 203 3.64 -26.93 4.21
C GLU A 203 4.72 -25.96 3.71
N LYS A 204 4.89 -25.82 2.38
CA LYS A 204 5.84 -24.86 1.80
C LYS A 204 5.51 -23.44 2.23
N LYS A 205 4.21 -23.07 2.21
CA LYS A 205 3.75 -21.76 2.66
C LYS A 205 4.06 -21.50 4.13
N ALA A 206 3.87 -22.50 5.00
CA ALA A 206 4.19 -22.39 6.42
C ALA A 206 5.70 -22.19 6.64
N LYS A 207 6.53 -22.98 5.94
CA LYS A 207 7.99 -22.86 6.01
C LYS A 207 8.51 -21.49 5.56
N GLU A 208 7.97 -20.93 4.47
CA GLU A 208 8.34 -19.57 4.01
C GLU A 208 7.99 -18.52 5.06
N HIS A 209 6.85 -18.67 5.75
CA HIS A 209 6.46 -17.74 6.82
C HIS A 209 7.38 -17.84 8.04
N GLU A 210 7.69 -19.06 8.50
CA GLU A 210 8.63 -19.30 9.58
C GLU A 210 10.05 -18.77 9.24
N GLU A 211 10.47 -18.90 7.99
CA GLU A 211 11.77 -18.36 7.55
C GLU A 211 11.80 -16.85 7.58
N GLU A 212 10.73 -16.19 7.13
CA GLU A 212 10.59 -14.73 7.24
C GLU A 212 10.64 -14.23 8.70
N GLU A 213 9.96 -14.91 9.61
CA GLU A 213 9.99 -14.60 11.05
C GLU A 213 11.40 -14.75 11.62
N ARG A 214 12.09 -15.85 11.32
CA ARG A 214 13.48 -16.06 11.75
C ARG A 214 14.44 -14.98 11.26
N ILE A 215 14.27 -14.55 10.00
CA ILE A 215 15.08 -13.48 9.44
C ILE A 215 14.80 -12.15 10.17
N ALA A 216 13.53 -11.85 10.44
CA ALA A 216 13.14 -10.66 11.18
C ALA A 216 13.74 -10.63 12.60
N ASP A 217 13.66 -11.75 13.32
CA ASP A 217 14.21 -11.89 14.65
C ASP A 217 15.74 -11.73 14.66
N SER A 218 16.43 -12.33 13.71
CA SER A 218 17.89 -12.20 13.59
C SER A 218 18.33 -10.75 13.35
N ARG A 219 17.60 -10.01 12.52
CA ARG A 219 17.87 -8.59 12.26
C ARG A 219 17.53 -7.71 13.47
N GLY A 220 16.46 -8.05 14.21
CA GLY A 220 16.06 -7.38 15.45
C GLY A 220 17.11 -7.51 16.55
N SER A 221 17.75 -8.67 16.69
CA SER A 221 18.81 -8.91 17.65
C SER A 221 20.08 -8.12 17.31
N SER A 222 20.50 -8.12 16.05
CA SER A 222 21.68 -7.37 15.58
C SER A 222 21.55 -5.86 15.77
N ARG A 223 20.34 -5.31 15.66
CA ARG A 223 20.09 -3.86 15.90
C ARG A 223 20.20 -3.48 17.40
N LYS A 224 19.98 -4.43 18.32
CA LYS A 224 20.12 -4.19 19.77
C LYS A 224 21.56 -4.23 20.23
N GLU A 225 22.40 -5.09 19.65
CA GLU A 225 23.82 -5.22 20.00
C GLU A 225 24.69 -4.06 19.48
N GLY A 226 24.30 -3.39 18.39
CA GLY A 226 25.03 -2.25 17.81
C GLY A 226 24.75 -0.89 18.47
N LYS A 227 24.03 -0.84 19.58
CA LYS A 227 23.70 0.41 20.32
C LYS A 227 24.43 0.58 21.66
N PHE A 228 25.55 -0.12 21.86
CA PHE A 228 26.47 0.08 23.00
C PHE A 228 27.75 0.77 22.58
#